data_c305f1c72ad3054b2b3b5bfd89fed12a
#
_entry.id   c305f1c72ad3054b2b3b5bfd89fed12a
#
_cell.length_a   1.000
_cell.length_b   1.000
_cell.length_c   1.000
_cell.angle_alpha   90.00
_cell.angle_beta   90.00
_cell.angle_gamma   90.00
#
_symmetry.space_group_name_H-M   'P 1'
#
loop_
_entity.id
_entity.type
_entity.pdbx_description
1 polymer ?
#
loop_
_entity_poly.entity_id
_entity_poly.type
_entity_poly.pdbx_seq_one_letter_code
_entity_poly.pdbx_strand_id
1 'polypeptide(L)'
;MLKFPRYIHTSKGEKMTSDLGLIGLAVMGKNLAMNIRDHGFKVAVYEYVEGVADDFSATQAEVEHIEDPQNLHIVSTHSLKELVDNLHTPRVVFMMVRAGDVVDFYIDQLIPLLSEGDIIVDGGNSLFTDTNRRVARLNEKGLNFIGMGVSGGEHGAHYGASMMPGGNFAAWKTVKPIFQAISAKVDGEPCCHWVGDNGAGHYVKMVHNGIEYGDMQLICEAYQLLSEGLGLSHDELYDVFKKWNQGELSSYLIEITTDIFAYKDDDGQPLVEKILDTAGQKGTGKWTGINALELGMPLTLIGEAVFARCLSAQKDERMHAAARLPKTKVAFTGDKAAMIDAIGDALYAAKLISYAQGFRLMREASKEYHFALNYGDIALMWRGGCIIRSQFLNNIKQAYNKNPDLENLLLDDFFVNAMQKAEAGWRKAVILGIELSIPTPTFSSALAYYDGYRSEKLPANLLQAQRDYFGAHTYERIDKPRGEFFHTDWTGEGGDVSATTYTA
;
A
#
# COMPACT_ATOMS: atom_id res chain seq x y z
N MET A 1 14.54 -15.07 25.78
CA MET A 1 14.93 -13.81 26.44
C MET A 1 16.38 -13.51 26.10
N LEU A 2 16.63 -12.78 25.05
CA LEU A 2 17.96 -12.30 24.68
C LEU A 2 18.13 -10.92 25.34
N LYS A 3 19.06 -10.80 26.27
CA LYS A 3 19.43 -9.53 26.89
C LYS A 3 20.25 -8.72 25.89
N PHE A 4 19.70 -7.61 25.41
CA PHE A 4 20.47 -6.62 24.69
C PHE A 4 21.39 -5.85 25.65
N PRO A 5 22.59 -5.44 25.21
CA PRO A 5 23.50 -4.70 26.08
C PRO A 5 22.93 -3.30 26.35
N ARG A 6 22.73 -2.99 27.64
CA ARG A 6 22.39 -1.65 28.10
C ARG A 6 23.58 -0.72 27.88
N TYR A 7 23.45 0.22 26.96
CA TYR A 7 24.30 1.41 26.96
C TYR A 7 23.79 2.36 28.06
N ILE A 8 24.25 2.16 29.28
CA ILE A 8 24.07 3.13 30.36
C ILE A 8 25.40 3.87 30.52
N HIS A 9 25.50 5.05 29.93
CA HIS A 9 26.43 6.07 30.39
C HIS A 9 25.66 7.07 31.25
N THR A 10 25.62 6.83 32.55
CA THR A 10 25.17 7.86 33.52
C THR A 10 26.39 8.56 34.09
N SER A 11 26.71 9.75 33.59
CA SER A 11 27.43 10.75 34.35
C SER A 11 26.41 11.47 35.25
N LYS A 12 26.72 11.58 36.54
CA LYS A 12 25.88 12.28 37.53
C LYS A 12 25.71 13.77 37.09
N GLY A 13 24.51 14.18 36.69
CA GLY A 13 24.15 15.56 36.46
C GLY A 13 23.66 15.94 35.04
N GLU A 14 23.66 15.01 34.05
CA GLU A 14 23.07 15.27 32.74
C GLU A 14 21.54 15.12 32.77
N LYS A 15 20.86 16.14 32.23
CA LYS A 15 19.41 16.09 32.00
C LYS A 15 19.13 14.90 31.07
N MET A 16 18.34 13.91 31.54
CA MET A 16 18.00 12.74 30.72
C MET A 16 17.19 13.19 29.51
N THR A 17 17.83 13.28 28.36
CA THR A 17 17.20 13.64 27.09
C THR A 17 16.48 12.44 26.47
N SER A 18 15.46 12.71 25.66
CA SER A 18 14.71 11.67 24.93
C SER A 18 15.42 11.31 23.63
N ASP A 19 15.24 10.05 23.20
CA ASP A 19 15.84 9.51 21.97
C ASP A 19 15.11 10.02 20.72
N LEU A 20 13.80 10.36 20.87
CA LEU A 20 12.94 10.79 19.78
C LEU A 20 11.82 11.69 20.32
N GLY A 21 11.46 12.72 19.55
CA GLY A 21 10.26 13.52 19.74
C GLY A 21 9.14 13.04 18.83
N LEU A 22 7.92 12.91 19.35
CA LEU A 22 6.76 12.51 18.57
C LEU A 22 5.67 13.58 18.63
N ILE A 23 5.25 14.06 17.47
CA ILE A 23 4.17 15.04 17.30
C ILE A 23 2.92 14.33 16.76
N GLY A 24 1.79 14.52 17.47
CA GLY A 24 0.50 13.96 17.10
C GLY A 24 0.18 12.67 17.86
N LEU A 25 -0.81 12.78 18.77
CA LEU A 25 -1.24 11.69 19.69
C LEU A 25 -2.65 11.17 19.37
N ALA A 26 -3.02 11.16 18.07
CA ALA A 26 -4.16 10.35 17.62
C ALA A 26 -3.83 8.85 17.74
N VAL A 27 -4.74 7.98 17.33
CA VAL A 27 -4.63 6.51 17.50
C VAL A 27 -3.24 5.97 17.13
N MET A 28 -2.73 6.30 15.94
CA MET A 28 -1.44 5.80 15.47
C MET A 28 -0.26 6.33 16.30
N GLY A 29 -0.27 7.63 16.63
CA GLY A 29 0.81 8.26 17.38
C GLY A 29 0.92 7.74 18.82
N LYS A 30 -0.20 7.56 19.52
CA LYS A 30 -0.23 6.97 20.87
C LYS A 30 0.36 5.55 20.85
N ASN A 31 -0.09 4.71 19.93
CA ASN A 31 0.39 3.34 19.81
C ASN A 31 1.88 3.27 19.44
N LEU A 32 2.36 4.16 18.58
CA LEU A 32 3.77 4.24 18.22
C LEU A 32 4.63 4.71 19.41
N ALA A 33 4.16 5.66 20.22
CA ALA A 33 4.85 6.11 21.43
C ALA A 33 5.00 4.97 22.45
N MET A 34 3.94 4.17 22.65
CA MET A 34 3.99 2.98 23.48
C MET A 34 5.00 1.95 22.95
N ASN A 35 4.99 1.68 21.66
CA ASN A 35 5.93 0.77 21.02
C ASN A 35 7.40 1.22 21.21
N ILE A 36 7.69 2.51 21.02
CA ILE A 36 9.02 3.10 21.25
C ILE A 36 9.45 2.88 22.70
N ARG A 37 8.59 3.18 23.69
CA ARG A 37 8.80 2.93 25.10
C ARG A 37 9.09 1.45 25.40
N ASP A 38 8.26 0.56 24.88
CA ASP A 38 8.32 -0.88 25.15
C ASP A 38 9.62 -1.52 24.65
N HIS A 39 10.25 -0.87 23.67
CA HIS A 39 11.59 -1.24 23.19
C HIS A 39 12.74 -0.54 23.92
N GLY A 40 12.44 0.19 25.00
CA GLY A 40 13.43 0.78 25.90
C GLY A 40 13.99 2.12 25.47
N PHE A 41 13.37 2.77 24.46
CA PHE A 41 13.69 4.13 24.05
C PHE A 41 12.83 5.13 24.81
N LYS A 42 13.39 6.33 25.04
CA LYS A 42 12.68 7.43 25.68
C LYS A 42 12.11 8.36 24.61
N VAL A 43 10.80 8.62 24.69
CA VAL A 43 10.06 9.48 23.72
C VAL A 43 9.51 10.72 24.40
N ALA A 44 9.79 11.90 23.86
CA ALA A 44 9.09 13.15 24.20
C ALA A 44 7.88 13.28 23.29
N VAL A 45 6.70 13.57 23.82
CA VAL A 45 5.45 13.63 23.07
C VAL A 45 4.83 15.02 23.13
N TYR A 46 4.29 15.47 22.01
CA TYR A 46 3.58 16.73 21.88
C TYR A 46 2.28 16.56 21.10
N GLU A 47 1.21 17.19 21.60
CA GLU A 47 -0.06 17.32 20.90
C GLU A 47 -0.50 18.79 20.93
N TYR A 48 -1.08 19.25 19.82
CA TYR A 48 -1.57 20.64 19.70
C TYR A 48 -2.71 20.95 20.69
N VAL A 49 -3.55 19.94 20.98
CA VAL A 49 -4.65 20.07 21.93
C VAL A 49 -4.09 19.98 23.35
N GLU A 50 -4.26 21.07 24.10
CA GLU A 50 -3.77 21.18 25.48
C GLU A 50 -4.28 20.05 26.38
N GLY A 51 -3.42 19.53 27.25
CA GLY A 51 -3.71 18.46 28.20
C GLY A 51 -3.60 17.04 27.61
N VAL A 52 -3.75 16.83 26.30
CA VAL A 52 -3.77 15.48 25.69
C VAL A 52 -2.44 14.73 25.91
N ALA A 53 -1.31 15.42 25.86
CA ALA A 53 -0.01 14.81 26.10
C ALA A 53 0.17 14.39 27.57
N ASP A 54 -0.31 15.22 28.51
CA ASP A 54 -0.28 14.93 29.95
C ASP A 54 -1.22 13.78 30.31
N ASP A 55 -2.46 13.82 29.80
CA ASP A 55 -3.44 12.74 30.01
C ASP A 55 -2.93 11.41 29.47
N PHE A 56 -2.31 11.40 28.31
CA PHE A 56 -1.71 10.22 27.74
C PHE A 56 -0.57 9.67 28.62
N SER A 57 0.35 10.53 29.04
CA SER A 57 1.47 10.14 29.90
C SER A 57 1.00 9.61 31.26
N ALA A 58 0.03 10.31 31.89
CA ALA A 58 -0.56 9.91 33.16
C ALA A 58 -1.27 8.54 33.05
N THR A 59 -2.09 8.36 32.01
CA THR A 59 -2.77 7.08 31.74
C THR A 59 -1.77 5.94 31.58
N GLN A 60 -0.66 6.16 30.85
CA GLN A 60 0.36 5.13 30.68
C GLN A 60 1.10 4.81 32.01
N ALA A 61 1.36 5.82 32.84
CA ALA A 61 1.96 5.60 34.18
C ALA A 61 1.05 4.77 35.09
N GLU A 62 -0.26 5.01 35.04
CA GLU A 62 -1.25 4.27 35.82
C GLU A 62 -1.35 2.80 35.35
N VAL A 63 -1.48 2.58 34.04
CA VAL A 63 -1.61 1.25 33.43
C VAL A 63 -0.37 0.37 33.72
N GLU A 64 0.82 0.95 33.67
CA GLU A 64 2.09 0.24 33.92
C GLU A 64 2.49 0.22 35.40
N HIS A 65 1.68 0.79 36.30
CA HIS A 65 1.97 0.90 37.75
C HIS A 65 3.32 1.58 38.03
N ILE A 66 3.67 2.62 37.28
CA ILE A 66 4.94 3.35 37.39
C ILE A 66 4.75 4.54 38.34
N GLU A 67 5.36 4.47 39.51
CA GLU A 67 5.33 5.54 40.53
C GLU A 67 6.24 6.73 40.17
N ASP A 68 7.41 6.46 39.59
CA ASP A 68 8.36 7.49 39.16
C ASP A 68 8.22 7.79 37.67
N PRO A 69 7.72 8.98 37.28
CA PRO A 69 7.54 9.37 35.87
C PRO A 69 8.80 9.25 35.01
N GLN A 70 10.01 9.32 35.61
CA GLN A 70 11.26 9.15 34.87
C GLN A 70 11.43 7.73 34.31
N ASN A 71 10.81 6.75 34.94
CA ASN A 71 10.83 5.35 34.51
C ASN A 71 9.78 5.05 33.43
N LEU A 72 8.84 5.96 33.15
CA LEU A 72 7.81 5.78 32.14
C LEU A 72 8.40 5.78 30.73
N HIS A 73 9.52 6.47 30.51
CA HIS A 73 10.12 6.67 29.18
C HIS A 73 9.22 7.43 28.17
N ILE A 74 8.13 8.05 28.65
CA ILE A 74 7.28 8.98 27.90
C ILE A 74 7.30 10.32 28.64
N VAL A 75 7.70 11.39 27.93
CA VAL A 75 7.77 12.75 28.50
C VAL A 75 6.77 13.62 27.78
N SER A 76 5.74 14.10 28.51
CA SER A 76 4.82 15.10 27.96
C SER A 76 5.52 16.43 27.80
N THR A 77 5.22 17.16 26.72
CA THR A 77 5.74 18.49 26.43
C THR A 77 4.61 19.41 25.96
N HIS A 78 4.70 20.71 26.29
CA HIS A 78 3.65 21.71 26.13
C HIS A 78 3.92 22.68 24.97
N SER A 79 5.08 22.54 24.32
CA SER A 79 5.43 23.32 23.14
C SER A 79 6.45 22.58 22.27
N LEU A 80 6.52 22.93 20.97
CA LEU A 80 7.53 22.39 20.07
C LEU A 80 8.96 22.72 20.56
N LYS A 81 9.14 23.90 21.19
CA LYS A 81 10.44 24.25 21.78
C LYS A 81 10.81 23.32 22.92
N GLU A 82 9.87 23.04 23.82
CA GLU A 82 10.09 22.10 24.92
C GLU A 82 10.35 20.69 24.41
N LEU A 83 9.61 20.24 23.37
CA LEU A 83 9.87 18.96 22.71
C LEU A 83 11.33 18.89 22.23
N VAL A 84 11.77 19.88 21.44
CA VAL A 84 13.11 19.93 20.86
C VAL A 84 14.21 20.02 21.93
N ASP A 85 13.99 20.81 22.99
CA ASP A 85 14.92 20.98 24.13
C ASP A 85 15.07 19.68 24.96
N ASN A 86 14.15 18.72 24.85
CA ASN A 86 14.22 17.42 25.50
C ASN A 86 14.93 16.34 24.65
N LEU A 87 15.38 16.65 23.44
CA LEU A 87 16.03 15.68 22.56
C LEU A 87 17.56 15.78 22.60
N HIS A 88 18.25 14.65 22.51
CA HIS A 88 19.68 14.63 22.27
C HIS A 88 20.00 14.89 20.77
N THR A 89 21.18 15.40 20.47
CA THR A 89 21.65 15.64 19.10
C THR A 89 22.35 14.41 18.50
N PRO A 90 22.16 14.12 17.21
CA PRO A 90 21.24 14.80 16.30
C PRO A 90 19.78 14.53 16.71
N ARG A 91 18.97 15.58 16.77
CA ARG A 91 17.59 15.48 17.19
C ARG A 91 16.74 14.77 16.14
N VAL A 92 15.80 13.93 16.58
CA VAL A 92 14.86 13.23 15.72
C VAL A 92 13.45 13.63 16.11
N VAL A 93 12.72 14.28 15.21
CA VAL A 93 11.32 14.68 15.41
C VAL A 93 10.44 13.88 14.45
N PHE A 94 9.60 13.01 14.99
CA PHE A 94 8.68 12.15 14.23
C PHE A 94 7.27 12.76 14.26
N MET A 95 6.68 12.99 13.09
CA MET A 95 5.33 13.54 12.95
C MET A 95 4.33 12.45 12.55
N MET A 96 3.30 12.24 13.36
CA MET A 96 2.13 11.40 13.07
C MET A 96 0.89 12.26 12.92
N VAL A 97 0.91 13.17 11.96
CA VAL A 97 -0.11 14.17 11.71
C VAL A 97 -0.82 13.95 10.37
N ARG A 98 -1.90 14.68 10.13
CA ARG A 98 -2.60 14.63 8.83
C ARG A 98 -1.68 15.12 7.72
N ALA A 99 -1.62 14.36 6.62
CA ALA A 99 -0.87 14.72 5.43
C ALA A 99 -1.34 16.04 4.81
N GLY A 100 -0.49 16.65 4.00
CA GLY A 100 -0.73 17.93 3.34
C GLY A 100 -0.17 19.12 4.15
N ASP A 101 -0.88 20.24 4.14
CA ASP A 101 -0.42 21.54 4.70
C ASP A 101 -0.07 21.47 6.20
N VAL A 102 -0.67 20.54 6.95
CA VAL A 102 -0.37 20.35 8.37
C VAL A 102 1.09 19.93 8.58
N VAL A 103 1.64 19.10 7.69
CA VAL A 103 3.06 18.71 7.76
C VAL A 103 3.95 19.94 7.51
N ASP A 104 3.63 20.74 6.48
CA ASP A 104 4.39 21.96 6.17
C ASP A 104 4.30 22.98 7.33
N PHE A 105 3.15 23.12 7.98
CA PHE A 105 2.96 23.96 9.16
C PHE A 105 3.92 23.57 10.30
N TYR A 106 4.05 22.28 10.61
CA TYR A 106 4.99 21.85 11.64
C TYR A 106 6.45 22.01 11.22
N ILE A 107 6.77 21.74 9.96
CA ILE A 107 8.13 21.96 9.41
C ILE A 107 8.54 23.42 9.58
N ASP A 108 7.64 24.38 9.28
CA ASP A 108 7.91 25.82 9.40
C ASP A 108 8.24 26.24 10.83
N GLN A 109 7.57 25.64 11.81
CA GLN A 109 7.82 25.91 13.23
C GLN A 109 9.05 25.19 13.77
N LEU A 110 9.42 24.04 13.21
CA LEU A 110 10.58 23.26 13.64
C LEU A 110 11.90 23.82 13.10
N ILE A 111 11.92 24.37 11.88
CA ILE A 111 13.15 24.92 11.27
C ILE A 111 13.91 25.88 12.21
N PRO A 112 13.29 26.88 12.87
CA PRO A 112 14.04 27.78 13.75
C PRO A 112 14.49 27.15 15.08
N LEU A 113 14.01 25.97 15.44
CA LEU A 113 14.33 25.27 16.68
C LEU A 113 15.40 24.16 16.49
N LEU A 114 15.61 23.71 15.26
CA LEU A 114 16.51 22.63 14.91
C LEU A 114 17.87 23.18 14.41
N SER A 115 18.88 22.34 14.44
CA SER A 115 20.25 22.63 14.02
C SER A 115 20.67 21.73 12.85
N GLU A 116 21.73 22.10 12.17
CA GLU A 116 22.30 21.29 11.09
C GLU A 116 22.52 19.82 11.53
N GLY A 117 22.08 18.89 10.69
CA GLY A 117 22.16 17.45 10.93
C GLY A 117 20.95 16.87 11.67
N ASP A 118 20.07 17.68 12.27
CA ASP A 118 18.85 17.21 12.89
C ASP A 118 17.88 16.63 11.84
N ILE A 119 16.94 15.77 12.28
CA ILE A 119 16.12 14.92 11.43
C ILE A 119 14.65 15.16 11.70
N ILE A 120 13.88 15.43 10.66
CA ILE A 120 12.41 15.42 10.69
C ILE A 120 11.93 14.16 9.96
N VAL A 121 11.00 13.42 10.57
CA VAL A 121 10.38 12.22 9.99
C VAL A 121 8.89 12.48 9.83
N ASP A 122 8.36 12.34 8.63
CA ASP A 122 6.92 12.37 8.34
C ASP A 122 6.41 10.94 8.22
N GLY A 123 5.69 10.46 9.25
CA GLY A 123 5.08 9.12 9.31
C GLY A 123 3.65 9.07 8.79
N GLY A 124 3.11 10.17 8.26
CA GLY A 124 1.79 10.24 7.66
C GLY A 124 1.70 9.55 6.29
N ASN A 125 0.50 9.50 5.73
CA ASN A 125 0.30 9.05 4.34
C ASN A 125 0.43 10.25 3.38
N SER A 126 1.59 10.90 3.37
CA SER A 126 1.85 12.07 2.52
C SER A 126 2.03 11.68 1.05
N LEU A 127 1.68 12.59 0.16
CA LEU A 127 1.96 12.43 -1.26
C LEU A 127 3.47 12.54 -1.50
N PHE A 128 4.04 11.62 -2.26
CA PHE A 128 5.49 11.54 -2.46
C PHE A 128 6.10 12.79 -3.13
N THR A 129 5.34 13.49 -3.97
CA THR A 129 5.78 14.75 -4.58
C THR A 129 5.95 15.86 -3.55
N ASP A 130 5.06 15.93 -2.53
CA ASP A 130 5.24 16.85 -1.40
C ASP A 130 6.49 16.48 -0.59
N THR A 131 6.76 15.19 -0.44
CA THR A 131 7.97 14.70 0.24
C THR A 131 9.22 15.10 -0.53
N ASN A 132 9.24 14.96 -1.86
CA ASN A 132 10.36 15.43 -2.69
C ASN A 132 10.63 16.92 -2.46
N ARG A 133 9.58 17.75 -2.46
CA ARG A 133 9.66 19.21 -2.20
C ARG A 133 10.21 19.50 -0.80
N ARG A 134 9.74 18.76 0.22
CA ARG A 134 10.18 18.92 1.62
C ARG A 134 11.64 18.52 1.81
N VAL A 135 12.06 17.39 1.20
CA VAL A 135 13.48 16.96 1.21
C VAL A 135 14.38 18.05 0.62
N ALA A 136 14.06 18.57 -0.57
CA ALA A 136 14.83 19.63 -1.21
C ALA A 136 14.92 20.89 -0.33
N ARG A 137 13.78 21.34 0.20
CA ARG A 137 13.69 22.53 1.05
C ARG A 137 14.53 22.41 2.34
N LEU A 138 14.47 21.25 3.00
CA LEU A 138 15.17 21.03 4.26
C LEU A 138 16.67 20.82 4.07
N ASN A 139 17.08 20.22 2.96
CA ASN A 139 18.50 20.15 2.58
C ASN A 139 19.14 21.53 2.48
N GLU A 140 18.46 22.54 1.95
CA GLU A 140 18.94 23.93 1.90
C GLU A 140 19.15 24.55 3.28
N LYS A 141 18.54 23.96 4.33
CA LYS A 141 18.68 24.37 5.73
C LYS A 141 19.65 23.51 6.53
N GLY A 142 20.31 22.55 5.88
CA GLY A 142 21.19 21.57 6.55
C GLY A 142 20.43 20.55 7.40
N LEU A 143 19.10 20.44 7.24
CA LEU A 143 18.25 19.50 7.96
C LEU A 143 17.98 18.25 7.11
N ASN A 144 17.87 17.10 7.75
CA ASN A 144 17.49 15.86 7.10
C ASN A 144 15.98 15.63 7.17
N PHE A 145 15.43 15.06 6.09
CA PHE A 145 14.02 14.67 6.06
C PHE A 145 13.86 13.22 5.64
N ILE A 146 12.99 12.49 6.34
CA ILE A 146 12.59 11.13 6.01
C ILE A 146 11.07 11.08 5.83
N GLY A 147 10.62 10.67 4.65
CA GLY A 147 9.25 10.25 4.41
C GLY A 147 9.09 8.78 4.78
N MET A 148 8.30 8.50 5.82
CA MET A 148 8.16 7.16 6.40
C MET A 148 6.78 6.59 6.11
N GLY A 149 6.67 5.64 5.20
CA GLY A 149 5.46 4.83 5.10
C GLY A 149 5.31 3.92 6.33
N VAL A 150 4.23 4.05 7.07
CA VAL A 150 3.90 3.17 8.21
C VAL A 150 2.64 2.38 7.89
N SER A 151 2.67 1.06 8.09
CA SER A 151 1.53 0.15 7.88
C SER A 151 1.32 -0.74 9.09
N GLY A 152 0.14 -1.38 9.18
CA GLY A 152 -0.21 -2.31 10.26
C GLY A 152 -1.37 -1.84 11.14
N GLY A 153 -1.94 -0.68 10.86
CA GLY A 153 -3.05 -0.11 11.63
C GLY A 153 -2.67 0.14 13.10
N GLU A 154 -3.68 0.21 13.96
CA GLU A 154 -3.51 0.44 15.40
C GLU A 154 -2.64 -0.62 16.06
N HIS A 155 -2.95 -1.88 15.83
CA HIS A 155 -2.22 -3.01 16.39
C HIS A 155 -0.76 -3.03 15.92
N GLY A 156 -0.51 -2.83 14.63
CA GLY A 156 0.85 -2.79 14.09
C GLY A 156 1.67 -1.63 14.65
N ALA A 157 1.07 -0.45 14.82
CA ALA A 157 1.75 0.69 15.42
C ALA A 157 2.27 0.39 16.85
N HIS A 158 1.52 -0.39 17.64
CA HIS A 158 1.94 -0.79 18.99
C HIS A 158 2.90 -1.98 19.01
N TYR A 159 2.58 -3.05 18.29
CA TYR A 159 3.27 -4.35 18.45
C TYR A 159 4.26 -4.67 17.32
N GLY A 160 4.39 -3.81 16.35
CA GLY A 160 5.33 -3.95 15.25
C GLY A 160 4.71 -3.62 13.90
N ALA A 161 5.09 -2.48 13.35
CA ALA A 161 4.66 -1.99 12.04
C ALA A 161 5.62 -2.42 10.92
N SER A 162 5.12 -2.49 9.69
CA SER A 162 5.96 -2.38 8.50
C SER A 162 6.31 -0.91 8.28
N MET A 163 7.59 -0.59 8.22
CA MET A 163 8.10 0.77 8.13
C MET A 163 8.98 0.95 6.89
N MET A 164 8.64 1.92 6.05
CA MET A 164 9.23 2.15 4.73
C MET A 164 9.94 3.52 4.69
N PRO A 165 11.14 3.66 5.27
CA PRO A 165 11.87 4.93 5.31
C PRO A 165 12.50 5.27 3.96
N GLY A 166 12.31 6.50 3.50
CA GLY A 166 12.97 7.08 2.35
C GLY A 166 13.23 8.57 2.54
N GLY A 167 14.19 9.16 1.83
CA GLY A 167 14.53 10.57 1.99
C GLY A 167 16.02 10.84 1.97
N ASN A 168 16.57 11.45 3.01
CA ASN A 168 18.00 11.69 3.17
C ASN A 168 18.69 10.46 3.77
N PHE A 169 19.46 9.74 2.98
CA PHE A 169 20.16 8.54 3.45
C PHE A 169 21.13 8.82 4.62
N ALA A 170 21.69 10.01 4.71
CA ALA A 170 22.54 10.41 5.83
C ALA A 170 21.87 10.24 7.20
N ALA A 171 20.54 10.47 7.28
CA ALA A 171 19.76 10.31 8.50
C ALA A 171 19.55 8.84 8.89
N TRP A 172 19.62 7.90 7.94
CA TRP A 172 19.28 6.50 8.17
C TRP A 172 20.11 5.86 9.29
N LYS A 173 21.40 6.16 9.35
CA LYS A 173 22.28 5.61 10.40
C LYS A 173 21.81 5.94 11.81
N THR A 174 21.26 7.13 12.02
CA THR A 174 20.77 7.60 13.32
C THR A 174 19.45 6.93 13.70
N VAL A 175 18.48 6.88 12.76
CA VAL A 175 17.13 6.41 13.06
C VAL A 175 16.95 4.89 12.94
N LYS A 176 17.83 4.21 12.19
CA LYS A 176 17.78 2.77 11.94
C LYS A 176 17.64 1.92 13.21
N PRO A 177 18.43 2.13 14.29
CA PRO A 177 18.32 1.30 15.49
C PRO A 177 16.93 1.36 16.11
N ILE A 178 16.32 2.54 16.19
CA ILE A 178 14.99 2.74 16.74
C ILE A 178 13.94 2.09 15.82
N PHE A 179 13.93 2.43 14.54
CA PHE A 179 12.89 1.97 13.62
C PHE A 179 12.92 0.46 13.38
N GLN A 180 14.11 -0.14 13.33
CA GLN A 180 14.23 -1.59 13.26
C GLN A 180 13.84 -2.30 14.57
N ALA A 181 14.03 -1.66 15.73
CA ALA A 181 13.58 -2.22 16.99
C ALA A 181 12.06 -2.29 17.07
N ILE A 182 11.36 -1.21 16.73
CA ILE A 182 9.90 -1.07 16.84
C ILE A 182 9.12 -1.66 15.67
N SER A 183 9.79 -2.08 14.60
CA SER A 183 9.15 -2.72 13.44
C SER A 183 8.79 -4.18 13.71
N ALA A 184 7.81 -4.70 12.96
CA ALA A 184 7.53 -6.13 12.93
C ALA A 184 8.78 -6.93 12.54
N LYS A 185 8.86 -8.17 13.00
CA LYS A 185 9.95 -9.09 12.66
C LYS A 185 9.39 -10.39 12.11
N VAL A 186 9.97 -10.85 11.00
CA VAL A 186 9.65 -12.14 10.38
C VAL A 186 10.96 -12.91 10.24
N ASP A 187 11.02 -14.11 10.80
CA ASP A 187 12.23 -14.94 10.85
C ASP A 187 13.46 -14.22 11.47
N GLY A 188 13.20 -13.30 12.41
CA GLY A 188 14.23 -12.46 13.04
C GLY A 188 14.65 -11.23 12.23
N GLU A 189 14.21 -11.09 10.99
CA GLU A 189 14.49 -9.93 10.12
C GLU A 189 13.45 -8.82 10.36
N PRO A 190 13.87 -7.55 10.58
CA PRO A 190 12.96 -6.44 10.79
C PRO A 190 12.25 -6.04 9.49
N CYS A 191 10.95 -5.79 9.57
CA CYS A 191 10.16 -5.26 8.46
C CYS A 191 10.37 -3.73 8.31
N CYS A 192 11.62 -3.31 8.33
CA CYS A 192 12.07 -1.93 8.20
C CYS A 192 13.45 -1.87 7.55
N HIS A 193 13.49 -1.45 6.29
CA HIS A 193 14.72 -1.24 5.51
C HIS A 193 14.66 0.08 4.77
N TRP A 194 15.82 0.62 4.44
CA TRP A 194 15.90 1.82 3.59
C TRP A 194 15.31 1.53 2.22
N VAL A 195 14.34 2.33 1.80
CA VAL A 195 13.60 2.13 0.55
C VAL A 195 14.29 2.81 -0.62
N GLY A 196 14.76 4.05 -0.41
CA GLY A 196 15.37 4.86 -1.45
C GLY A 196 15.37 6.35 -1.09
N ASP A 197 15.84 7.18 -2.01
CA ASP A 197 16.01 8.61 -1.81
C ASP A 197 14.69 9.39 -1.98
N ASN A 198 14.68 10.64 -1.56
CA ASN A 198 13.58 11.58 -1.73
C ASN A 198 12.23 11.02 -1.21
N GLY A 199 11.19 11.06 -2.04
CA GLY A 199 9.85 10.59 -1.70
C GLY A 199 9.65 9.06 -1.75
N ALA A 200 10.70 8.27 -1.91
CA ALA A 200 10.63 6.82 -2.12
C ALA A 200 9.82 6.09 -1.05
N GLY A 201 9.96 6.44 0.23
CA GLY A 201 9.24 5.80 1.33
C GLY A 201 7.72 5.99 1.20
N HIS A 202 7.26 7.21 0.97
CA HIS A 202 5.85 7.50 0.74
C HIS A 202 5.34 6.93 -0.59
N TYR A 203 6.18 6.90 -1.63
CA TYR A 203 5.82 6.28 -2.90
C TYR A 203 5.54 4.78 -2.74
N VAL A 204 6.45 4.05 -2.10
CA VAL A 204 6.29 2.61 -1.83
C VAL A 204 5.07 2.35 -0.96
N LYS A 205 4.79 3.22 0.04
CA LYS A 205 3.57 3.14 0.84
C LYS A 205 2.32 3.44 0.03
N MET A 206 2.35 4.38 -0.90
CA MET A 206 1.24 4.68 -1.82
C MET A 206 0.90 3.45 -2.68
N VAL A 207 1.91 2.82 -3.28
CA VAL A 207 1.72 1.60 -4.09
C VAL A 207 1.25 0.43 -3.23
N HIS A 208 1.81 0.25 -2.01
CA HIS A 208 1.29 -0.71 -1.04
C HIS A 208 -0.21 -0.54 -0.83
N ASN A 209 -0.68 0.69 -0.62
CA ASN A 209 -2.11 0.94 -0.43
C ASN A 209 -2.92 0.71 -1.72
N GLY A 210 -2.35 0.93 -2.89
CA GLY A 210 -2.97 0.56 -4.15
C GLY A 210 -3.21 -0.95 -4.26
N ILE A 211 -2.20 -1.76 -3.94
CA ILE A 211 -2.29 -3.23 -3.87
C ILE A 211 -3.35 -3.64 -2.84
N GLU A 212 -3.38 -3.00 -1.66
CA GLU A 212 -4.38 -3.22 -0.62
C GLU A 212 -5.81 -3.03 -1.16
N TYR A 213 -6.05 -1.98 -1.93
CA TYR A 213 -7.36 -1.75 -2.59
C TYR A 213 -7.70 -2.89 -3.55
N GLY A 214 -6.75 -3.34 -4.35
CA GLY A 214 -6.89 -4.48 -5.24
C GLY A 214 -7.26 -5.74 -4.48
N ASP A 215 -6.49 -6.10 -3.47
CA ASP A 215 -6.72 -7.31 -2.66
C ASP A 215 -8.09 -7.29 -1.97
N MET A 216 -8.49 -6.16 -1.39
CA MET A 216 -9.80 -6.04 -0.75
C MET A 216 -10.93 -6.20 -1.75
N GLN A 217 -10.84 -5.58 -2.93
CA GLN A 217 -11.87 -5.69 -3.97
C GLN A 217 -11.96 -7.12 -4.51
N LEU A 218 -10.84 -7.80 -4.74
CA LEU A 218 -10.80 -9.21 -5.15
C LEU A 218 -11.50 -10.12 -4.14
N ILE A 219 -11.26 -9.90 -2.84
CA ILE A 219 -11.93 -10.65 -1.76
C ILE A 219 -13.44 -10.38 -1.77
N CYS A 220 -13.87 -9.13 -1.99
CA CYS A 220 -15.29 -8.78 -2.10
C CYS A 220 -15.96 -9.45 -3.32
N GLU A 221 -15.27 -9.53 -4.46
CA GLU A 221 -15.77 -10.22 -5.66
C GLU A 221 -15.89 -11.74 -5.43
N ALA A 222 -14.88 -12.34 -4.79
CA ALA A 222 -14.94 -13.75 -4.39
C ALA A 222 -16.11 -14.00 -3.41
N TYR A 223 -16.28 -13.16 -2.40
CA TYR A 223 -17.41 -13.21 -1.47
C TYR A 223 -18.76 -13.16 -2.19
N GLN A 224 -18.95 -12.22 -3.12
CA GLN A 224 -20.20 -12.08 -3.85
C GLN A 224 -20.48 -13.28 -4.77
N LEU A 225 -19.46 -13.82 -5.45
CA LEU A 225 -19.61 -15.04 -6.24
C LEU A 225 -19.99 -16.25 -5.39
N LEU A 226 -19.41 -16.38 -4.20
CA LEU A 226 -19.72 -17.49 -3.27
C LEU A 226 -21.11 -17.34 -2.65
N SER A 227 -21.46 -16.15 -2.14
CA SER A 227 -22.72 -15.91 -1.44
C SER A 227 -23.91 -15.80 -2.41
N GLU A 228 -23.91 -14.85 -3.35
CA GLU A 228 -25.00 -14.63 -4.29
C GLU A 228 -24.98 -15.65 -5.44
N GLY A 229 -23.80 -15.99 -5.95
CA GLY A 229 -23.63 -16.88 -7.10
C GLY A 229 -23.89 -18.34 -6.75
N LEU A 230 -23.23 -18.85 -5.71
CA LEU A 230 -23.35 -20.25 -5.30
C LEU A 230 -24.35 -20.47 -4.15
N GLY A 231 -24.81 -19.40 -3.51
CA GLY A 231 -25.78 -19.46 -2.40
C GLY A 231 -25.17 -20.06 -1.13
N LEU A 232 -23.91 -19.77 -0.82
CA LEU A 232 -23.27 -20.20 0.42
C LEU A 232 -23.79 -19.37 1.60
N SER A 233 -24.06 -20.05 2.71
CA SER A 233 -24.32 -19.43 4.00
C SER A 233 -23.04 -18.83 4.61
N HIS A 234 -23.18 -17.98 5.64
CA HIS A 234 -22.01 -17.38 6.32
C HIS A 234 -21.12 -18.41 7.00
N ASP A 235 -21.71 -19.49 7.54
CA ASP A 235 -20.91 -20.57 8.14
C ASP A 235 -20.11 -21.31 7.06
N GLU A 236 -20.67 -21.52 5.86
CA GLU A 236 -19.94 -22.09 4.72
C GLU A 236 -18.86 -21.13 4.18
N LEU A 237 -19.14 -19.80 4.13
CA LEU A 237 -18.14 -18.79 3.77
C LEU A 237 -16.98 -18.80 4.76
N TYR A 238 -17.27 -18.86 6.06
CA TYR A 238 -16.24 -19.01 7.10
C TYR A 238 -15.33 -20.21 6.84
N ASP A 239 -15.93 -21.38 6.58
CA ASP A 239 -15.17 -22.62 6.32
C ASP A 239 -14.30 -22.51 5.06
N VAL A 240 -14.81 -21.90 3.98
CA VAL A 240 -14.07 -21.69 2.74
C VAL A 240 -12.87 -20.76 2.98
N PHE A 241 -13.07 -19.59 3.58
CA PHE A 241 -12.00 -18.63 3.83
C PHE A 241 -10.97 -19.15 4.84
N LYS A 242 -11.41 -19.88 5.87
CA LYS A 242 -10.53 -20.57 6.80
C LYS A 242 -9.66 -21.62 6.11
N LYS A 243 -10.21 -22.40 5.18
CA LYS A 243 -9.45 -23.35 4.35
C LYS A 243 -8.46 -22.61 3.46
N TRP A 244 -8.86 -21.52 2.81
CA TRP A 244 -7.99 -20.72 1.97
C TRP A 244 -6.82 -20.09 2.74
N ASN A 245 -7.04 -19.68 3.99
CA ASN A 245 -5.99 -19.12 4.84
C ASN A 245 -4.94 -20.16 5.31
N GLN A 246 -5.17 -21.44 5.08
CA GLN A 246 -4.20 -22.51 5.35
C GLN A 246 -3.32 -22.86 4.14
N GLY A 247 -3.58 -22.25 2.98
CA GLY A 247 -2.93 -22.54 1.70
C GLY A 247 -2.24 -21.33 1.07
N GLU A 248 -2.16 -21.36 -0.26
CA GLU A 248 -1.49 -20.34 -1.07
C GLU A 248 -2.10 -18.92 -0.93
N LEU A 249 -3.38 -18.83 -0.51
CA LEU A 249 -4.09 -17.58 -0.26
C LEU A 249 -3.86 -17.01 1.14
N SER A 250 -3.08 -17.69 2.00
CA SER A 250 -2.81 -17.23 3.36
C SER A 250 -2.29 -15.79 3.36
N SER A 251 -3.05 -14.92 4.01
CA SER A 251 -2.76 -13.48 4.09
C SER A 251 -3.55 -12.83 5.23
N TYR A 252 -3.10 -11.66 5.67
CA TYR A 252 -3.81 -10.91 6.72
C TYR A 252 -5.25 -10.59 6.34
N LEU A 253 -5.51 -10.17 5.10
CA LEU A 253 -6.87 -9.85 4.65
C LEU A 253 -7.78 -11.09 4.59
N ILE A 254 -7.27 -12.27 4.23
CA ILE A 254 -8.05 -13.53 4.29
C ILE A 254 -8.31 -13.93 5.74
N GLU A 255 -7.33 -13.76 6.63
CA GLU A 255 -7.46 -14.02 8.07
C GLU A 255 -8.60 -13.19 8.68
N ILE A 256 -8.54 -11.86 8.54
CA ILE A 256 -9.59 -10.98 9.10
C ILE A 256 -10.94 -11.16 8.41
N THR A 257 -10.98 -11.55 7.13
CA THR A 257 -12.25 -11.88 6.44
C THR A 257 -12.88 -13.12 7.05
N THR A 258 -12.07 -14.12 7.43
CA THR A 258 -12.56 -15.30 8.17
C THR A 258 -13.19 -14.90 9.50
N ASP A 259 -12.54 -14.02 10.26
CA ASP A 259 -13.04 -13.54 11.55
C ASP A 259 -14.33 -12.72 11.38
N ILE A 260 -14.41 -11.90 10.32
CA ILE A 260 -15.62 -11.12 9.97
C ILE A 260 -16.83 -12.05 9.72
N PHE A 261 -16.65 -13.14 8.99
CA PHE A 261 -17.73 -14.08 8.73
C PHE A 261 -18.17 -14.87 9.99
N ALA A 262 -17.27 -15.06 10.95
CA ALA A 262 -17.60 -15.66 12.23
C ALA A 262 -18.38 -14.72 13.16
N TYR A 263 -18.28 -13.41 12.98
CA TYR A 263 -18.84 -12.44 13.89
C TYR A 263 -20.34 -12.27 13.70
N LYS A 264 -21.10 -12.44 14.79
CA LYS A 264 -22.54 -12.25 14.85
C LYS A 264 -22.87 -11.06 15.74
N ASP A 265 -23.84 -10.26 15.31
CA ASP A 265 -24.40 -9.17 16.09
C ASP A 265 -25.27 -9.67 17.25
N ASP A 266 -25.72 -8.79 18.13
CA ASP A 266 -26.51 -9.09 19.34
C ASP A 266 -27.77 -9.91 19.06
N ASP A 267 -28.36 -9.81 17.85
CA ASP A 267 -29.53 -10.61 17.41
C ASP A 267 -29.16 -11.97 16.79
N GLY A 268 -27.87 -12.34 16.82
CA GLY A 268 -27.37 -13.61 16.27
C GLY A 268 -27.22 -13.64 14.76
N GLN A 269 -27.48 -12.51 14.05
CA GLN A 269 -27.27 -12.43 12.61
C GLN A 269 -25.82 -11.98 12.29
N PRO A 270 -25.26 -12.36 11.13
CA PRO A 270 -23.95 -11.90 10.70
C PRO A 270 -23.91 -10.37 10.61
N LEU A 271 -22.97 -9.73 11.32
CA LEU A 271 -22.86 -8.28 11.33
C LEU A 271 -22.55 -7.71 9.94
N VAL A 272 -21.79 -8.42 9.11
CA VAL A 272 -21.42 -7.97 7.76
C VAL A 272 -22.63 -7.67 6.88
N GLU A 273 -23.75 -8.38 7.06
CA GLU A 273 -25.00 -8.14 6.33
C GLU A 273 -25.73 -6.85 6.73
N LYS A 274 -25.36 -6.27 7.88
CA LYS A 274 -25.93 -5.02 8.38
C LYS A 274 -25.08 -3.80 8.04
N ILE A 275 -23.91 -4.01 7.50
CA ILE A 275 -23.00 -2.93 7.10
C ILE A 275 -23.44 -2.35 5.76
N LEU A 276 -23.57 -1.02 5.69
CA LEU A 276 -23.93 -0.35 4.45
C LEU A 276 -22.86 -0.59 3.38
N ASP A 277 -23.26 -0.98 2.19
CA ASP A 277 -22.39 -1.30 1.05
C ASP A 277 -21.83 -0.05 0.33
N THR A 278 -21.21 0.83 1.10
CA THR A 278 -20.50 2.01 0.63
C THR A 278 -19.07 2.00 1.20
N ALA A 279 -18.06 2.15 0.37
CA ALA A 279 -16.67 2.13 0.79
C ALA A 279 -16.00 3.50 0.59
N GLY A 280 -15.50 4.07 1.69
CA GLY A 280 -14.72 5.30 1.65
C GLY A 280 -13.27 5.08 1.21
N GLN A 281 -12.57 6.18 0.87
CA GLN A 281 -11.15 6.17 0.56
C GLN A 281 -10.45 7.43 1.08
N LYS A 282 -9.17 7.29 1.45
CA LYS A 282 -8.30 8.39 1.89
C LYS A 282 -7.42 8.98 0.76
N GLY A 283 -7.54 8.46 -0.46
CA GLY A 283 -6.90 8.97 -1.68
C GLY A 283 -5.64 8.23 -2.14
N THR A 284 -4.99 7.40 -1.33
CA THR A 284 -3.72 6.74 -1.70
C THR A 284 -3.86 5.78 -2.89
N GLY A 285 -4.93 4.99 -2.96
CA GLY A 285 -5.21 4.15 -4.13
C GLY A 285 -5.47 4.96 -5.40
N LYS A 286 -6.19 6.09 -5.27
CA LYS A 286 -6.40 7.04 -6.36
C LYS A 286 -5.06 7.62 -6.86
N TRP A 287 -4.18 8.04 -5.96
CA TRP A 287 -2.85 8.55 -6.35
C TRP A 287 -2.01 7.51 -7.07
N THR A 288 -2.09 6.23 -6.65
CA THR A 288 -1.41 5.12 -7.35
C THR A 288 -1.91 5.00 -8.79
N GLY A 289 -3.23 5.06 -9.01
CA GLY A 289 -3.83 5.01 -10.34
C GLY A 289 -3.46 6.23 -11.22
N ILE A 290 -3.49 7.43 -10.65
CA ILE A 290 -3.09 8.67 -11.35
C ILE A 290 -1.63 8.57 -11.80
N ASN A 291 -0.74 8.21 -10.89
CA ASN A 291 0.69 8.11 -11.21
C ASN A 291 0.98 7.00 -12.23
N ALA A 292 0.23 5.90 -12.21
CA ALA A 292 0.35 4.87 -13.24
C ALA A 292 -0.01 5.42 -14.64
N LEU A 293 -1.05 6.25 -14.76
CA LEU A 293 -1.41 6.92 -16.00
C LEU A 293 -0.33 7.91 -16.45
N GLU A 294 0.24 8.69 -15.53
CA GLU A 294 1.35 9.61 -15.80
C GLU A 294 2.59 8.90 -16.33
N LEU A 295 2.87 7.71 -15.80
CA LEU A 295 4.03 6.89 -16.19
C LEU A 295 3.72 5.90 -17.35
N GLY A 296 2.53 5.92 -17.91
CA GLY A 296 2.13 4.99 -18.97
C GLY A 296 2.04 3.53 -18.56
N MET A 297 1.82 3.25 -17.25
CA MET A 297 1.78 1.88 -16.72
C MET A 297 0.36 1.32 -16.67
N PRO A 298 0.12 0.12 -17.23
CA PRO A 298 -1.21 -0.50 -17.24
C PRO A 298 -1.58 -1.10 -15.87
N LEU A 299 -2.01 -0.26 -14.94
CA LEU A 299 -2.40 -0.60 -13.57
C LEU A 299 -3.90 -0.93 -13.49
N THR A 300 -4.39 -1.81 -14.34
CA THR A 300 -5.82 -2.02 -14.58
C THR A 300 -6.56 -2.53 -13.35
N LEU A 301 -6.04 -3.55 -12.68
CA LEU A 301 -6.69 -4.14 -11.50
C LEU A 301 -6.85 -3.13 -10.36
N ILE A 302 -5.78 -2.43 -10.01
CA ILE A 302 -5.79 -1.43 -8.93
C ILE A 302 -6.70 -0.25 -9.30
N GLY A 303 -6.69 0.16 -10.58
CA GLY A 303 -7.60 1.17 -11.11
C GLY A 303 -9.06 0.77 -10.94
N GLU A 304 -9.43 -0.44 -11.33
CA GLU A 304 -10.80 -0.97 -11.16
C GLU A 304 -11.21 -1.05 -9.69
N ALA A 305 -10.31 -1.41 -8.78
CA ALA A 305 -10.59 -1.40 -7.35
C ALA A 305 -10.94 0.01 -6.83
N VAL A 306 -10.28 1.06 -7.36
CA VAL A 306 -10.63 2.46 -7.04
C VAL A 306 -11.99 2.82 -7.61
N PHE A 307 -12.29 2.47 -8.87
CA PHE A 307 -13.59 2.74 -9.50
C PHE A 307 -14.73 1.98 -8.84
N ALA A 308 -14.51 0.73 -8.40
CA ALA A 308 -15.50 -0.04 -7.65
C ALA A 308 -15.90 0.68 -6.33
N ARG A 309 -14.93 1.27 -5.60
CA ARG A 309 -15.23 2.11 -4.43
C ARG A 309 -16.02 3.36 -4.79
N CYS A 310 -15.66 4.05 -5.89
CA CYS A 310 -16.40 5.20 -6.38
C CYS A 310 -17.85 4.83 -6.72
N LEU A 311 -18.06 3.70 -7.41
CA LEU A 311 -19.40 3.19 -7.71
C LEU A 311 -20.16 2.82 -6.44
N SER A 312 -19.51 2.20 -5.45
CA SER A 312 -20.16 1.84 -4.18
C SER A 312 -20.71 3.06 -3.45
N ALA A 313 -20.01 4.19 -3.52
CA ALA A 313 -20.43 5.44 -2.87
C ALA A 313 -21.69 6.08 -3.49
N GLN A 314 -22.11 5.68 -4.69
CA GLN A 314 -23.32 6.17 -5.37
C GLN A 314 -24.56 5.37 -4.95
N LYS A 315 -24.76 5.10 -3.66
CA LYS A 315 -25.77 4.18 -3.14
C LYS A 315 -27.18 4.51 -3.61
N ASP A 316 -27.61 5.75 -3.48
CA ASP A 316 -28.99 6.17 -3.83
C ASP A 316 -29.26 6.03 -5.34
N GLU A 317 -28.29 6.42 -6.17
CA GLU A 317 -28.38 6.25 -7.63
C GLU A 317 -28.43 4.76 -8.01
N ARG A 318 -27.59 3.91 -7.39
CA ARG A 318 -27.62 2.47 -7.61
C ARG A 318 -28.96 1.84 -7.24
N MET A 319 -29.59 2.29 -6.15
CA MET A 319 -30.92 1.83 -5.74
C MET A 319 -31.99 2.21 -6.79
N HIS A 320 -31.95 3.44 -7.34
CA HIS A 320 -32.85 3.84 -8.42
C HIS A 320 -32.61 3.03 -9.71
N ALA A 321 -31.33 2.79 -10.06
CA ALA A 321 -30.96 1.98 -11.21
C ALA A 321 -31.46 0.53 -11.06
N ALA A 322 -31.26 -0.08 -9.88
CA ALA A 322 -31.69 -1.44 -9.61
C ALA A 322 -33.21 -1.64 -9.71
N ALA A 323 -33.99 -0.59 -9.41
CA ALA A 323 -35.46 -0.61 -9.56
C ALA A 323 -35.91 -0.50 -11.01
N ARG A 324 -35.09 0.03 -11.92
CA ARG A 324 -35.46 0.35 -13.32
C ARG A 324 -34.81 -0.54 -14.36
N LEU A 325 -33.59 -1.01 -14.09
CA LEU A 325 -32.82 -1.83 -15.02
C LEU A 325 -33.01 -3.32 -14.66
N PRO A 326 -33.65 -4.11 -15.55
CA PRO A 326 -33.89 -5.50 -15.26
C PRO A 326 -32.57 -6.27 -15.17
N LYS A 327 -32.43 -7.09 -14.14
CA LYS A 327 -31.33 -8.03 -13.98
C LYS A 327 -31.83 -9.44 -14.29
N THR A 328 -31.15 -10.15 -15.19
CA THR A 328 -31.46 -11.55 -15.47
C THR A 328 -31.09 -12.39 -14.24
N LYS A 329 -32.06 -13.13 -13.68
CA LYS A 329 -31.78 -14.06 -12.59
C LYS A 329 -31.49 -15.43 -13.19
N VAL A 330 -30.24 -15.83 -13.12
CA VAL A 330 -29.81 -17.19 -13.49
C VAL A 330 -29.30 -17.86 -12.21
N ALA A 331 -29.73 -19.10 -11.99
CA ALA A 331 -29.27 -19.91 -10.87
C ALA A 331 -28.07 -20.77 -11.31
N PHE A 332 -27.07 -20.85 -10.50
CA PHE A 332 -25.97 -21.80 -10.73
C PHE A 332 -26.44 -23.24 -10.52
N THR A 333 -26.19 -24.10 -11.48
CA THR A 333 -26.61 -25.52 -11.47
C THR A 333 -25.44 -26.50 -11.56
N GLY A 334 -24.20 -26.00 -11.49
CA GLY A 334 -22.98 -26.81 -11.60
C GLY A 334 -22.52 -27.42 -10.27
N ASP A 335 -21.33 -28.01 -10.29
CA ASP A 335 -20.64 -28.51 -9.11
C ASP A 335 -20.11 -27.33 -8.28
N LYS A 336 -20.72 -27.11 -7.11
CA LYS A 336 -20.35 -26.05 -6.19
C LYS A 336 -18.93 -26.19 -5.67
N ALA A 337 -18.49 -27.41 -5.34
CA ALA A 337 -17.16 -27.64 -4.79
C ALA A 337 -16.07 -27.28 -5.82
N ALA A 338 -16.23 -27.76 -7.05
CA ALA A 338 -15.32 -27.42 -8.15
C ALA A 338 -15.32 -25.91 -8.47
N MET A 339 -16.47 -25.22 -8.28
CA MET A 339 -16.54 -23.78 -8.52
C MET A 339 -15.92 -22.96 -7.37
N ILE A 340 -16.04 -23.41 -6.12
CA ILE A 340 -15.35 -22.81 -4.97
C ILE A 340 -13.83 -22.87 -5.19
N ASP A 341 -13.31 -24.02 -5.65
CA ASP A 341 -11.89 -24.15 -5.96
C ASP A 341 -11.51 -23.21 -7.13
N ALA A 342 -12.35 -23.09 -8.17
CA ALA A 342 -12.13 -22.16 -9.29
C ALA A 342 -12.12 -20.67 -8.86
N ILE A 343 -12.98 -20.28 -7.92
CA ILE A 343 -12.98 -18.93 -7.36
C ILE A 343 -11.70 -18.70 -6.52
N GLY A 344 -11.25 -19.71 -5.79
CA GLY A 344 -9.96 -19.67 -5.08
C GLY A 344 -8.78 -19.48 -6.02
N ASP A 345 -8.74 -20.22 -7.14
CA ASP A 345 -7.73 -20.05 -8.20
C ASP A 345 -7.76 -18.62 -8.78
N ALA A 346 -8.98 -18.09 -9.05
CA ALA A 346 -9.14 -16.73 -9.54
C ALA A 346 -8.61 -15.69 -8.56
N LEU A 347 -8.94 -15.83 -7.29
CA LEU A 347 -8.46 -14.94 -6.23
C LEU A 347 -6.94 -14.98 -6.13
N TYR A 348 -6.34 -16.16 -6.18
CA TYR A 348 -4.89 -16.31 -6.11
C TYR A 348 -4.19 -15.69 -7.31
N ALA A 349 -4.59 -16.05 -8.54
CA ALA A 349 -4.00 -15.50 -9.76
C ALA A 349 -4.14 -13.98 -9.84
N ALA A 350 -5.32 -13.44 -9.56
CA ALA A 350 -5.55 -12.00 -9.61
C ALA A 350 -4.77 -11.24 -8.52
N LYS A 351 -4.58 -11.82 -7.32
CA LYS A 351 -3.67 -11.24 -6.30
C LYS A 351 -2.24 -11.16 -6.84
N LEU A 352 -1.73 -12.20 -7.48
CA LEU A 352 -0.39 -12.15 -8.10
C LEU A 352 -0.27 -11.05 -9.15
N ILE A 353 -1.33 -10.82 -9.95
CA ILE A 353 -1.38 -9.69 -10.90
C ILE A 353 -1.34 -8.34 -10.18
N SER A 354 -2.08 -8.17 -9.06
CA SER A 354 -2.08 -6.93 -8.28
C SER A 354 -0.66 -6.54 -7.85
N TYR A 355 0.09 -7.49 -7.30
CA TYR A 355 1.48 -7.28 -6.91
C TYR A 355 2.41 -7.06 -8.11
N ALA A 356 2.24 -7.85 -9.18
CA ALA A 356 3.03 -7.69 -10.40
C ALA A 356 2.86 -6.29 -11.01
N GLN A 357 1.63 -5.77 -11.07
CA GLN A 357 1.34 -4.42 -11.51
C GLN A 357 1.97 -3.37 -10.59
N GLY A 358 1.86 -3.54 -9.27
CA GLY A 358 2.45 -2.62 -8.28
C GLY A 358 3.98 -2.58 -8.36
N PHE A 359 4.65 -3.72 -8.44
CA PHE A 359 6.11 -3.79 -8.58
C PHE A 359 6.58 -3.24 -9.94
N ARG A 360 5.81 -3.46 -11.01
CA ARG A 360 6.11 -2.88 -12.33
C ARG A 360 6.00 -1.35 -12.32
N LEU A 361 4.98 -0.82 -11.64
CA LEU A 361 4.83 0.62 -11.44
C LEU A 361 6.01 1.19 -10.63
N MET A 362 6.39 0.56 -9.53
CA MET A 362 7.55 1.00 -8.72
C MET A 362 8.84 0.98 -9.54
N ARG A 363 9.02 0.00 -10.45
CA ARG A 363 10.17 -0.07 -11.33
C ARG A 363 10.24 1.13 -12.28
N GLU A 364 9.12 1.54 -12.88
CA GLU A 364 9.08 2.70 -13.76
C GLU A 364 9.30 3.99 -12.99
N ALA A 365 8.63 4.15 -11.85
CA ALA A 365 8.82 5.28 -10.95
C ALA A 365 10.26 5.41 -10.44
N SER A 366 10.94 4.28 -10.19
CA SER A 366 12.36 4.30 -9.77
C SER A 366 13.27 4.91 -10.82
N LYS A 367 12.96 4.72 -12.12
CA LYS A 367 13.68 5.36 -13.23
C LYS A 367 13.33 6.84 -13.33
N GLU A 368 12.03 7.15 -13.36
CA GLU A 368 11.54 8.52 -13.56
C GLU A 368 11.94 9.46 -12.42
N TYR A 369 11.80 9.00 -11.16
CA TYR A 369 12.04 9.82 -9.96
C TYR A 369 13.41 9.56 -9.32
N HIS A 370 14.24 8.70 -9.88
CA HIS A 370 15.58 8.35 -9.38
C HIS A 370 15.61 7.87 -7.93
N PHE A 371 14.66 6.99 -7.57
CA PHE A 371 14.51 6.52 -6.18
C PHE A 371 15.52 5.45 -5.75
N ALA A 372 16.16 4.74 -6.68
CA ALA A 372 17.08 3.63 -6.41
C ALA A 372 16.45 2.52 -5.52
N LEU A 373 15.24 2.07 -5.85
CA LEU A 373 14.47 1.10 -5.06
C LEU A 373 15.10 -0.29 -5.05
N ASN A 374 15.11 -0.94 -3.87
CA ASN A 374 15.43 -2.36 -3.71
C ASN A 374 14.11 -3.16 -3.55
N TYR A 375 13.68 -3.83 -4.61
CA TYR A 375 12.39 -4.55 -4.64
C TYR A 375 12.36 -5.76 -3.72
N GLY A 376 13.50 -6.45 -3.54
CA GLY A 376 13.61 -7.57 -2.61
C GLY A 376 13.41 -7.15 -1.16
N ASP A 377 14.00 -6.01 -0.75
CA ASP A 377 13.82 -5.45 0.59
C ASP A 377 12.41 -4.89 0.79
N ILE A 378 11.79 -4.33 -0.26
CA ILE A 378 10.39 -3.89 -0.21
C ILE A 378 9.47 -5.08 0.05
N ALA A 379 9.64 -6.19 -0.67
CA ALA A 379 8.86 -7.41 -0.42
C ALA A 379 9.08 -7.95 1.01
N LEU A 380 10.31 -7.89 1.51
CA LEU A 380 10.65 -8.28 2.88
C LEU A 380 9.89 -7.44 3.92
N MET A 381 9.85 -6.12 3.75
CA MET A 381 9.14 -5.22 4.67
C MET A 381 7.64 -5.50 4.74
N TRP A 382 7.04 -6.00 3.67
CA TRP A 382 5.60 -6.29 3.61
C TRP A 382 5.22 -7.67 4.17
N ARG A 383 6.20 -8.51 4.59
CA ARG A 383 5.94 -9.84 5.16
C ARG A 383 5.31 -9.81 6.56
N GLY A 384 5.45 -8.71 7.31
CA GLY A 384 4.90 -8.58 8.65
C GLY A 384 4.51 -7.14 8.97
N GLY A 385 3.58 -6.95 9.91
CA GLY A 385 3.16 -5.63 10.37
C GLY A 385 2.50 -4.78 9.29
N CYS A 386 1.88 -5.36 8.26
CA CYS A 386 1.18 -4.62 7.23
C CYS A 386 -0.09 -5.33 6.75
N ILE A 387 -0.99 -4.56 6.15
CA ILE A 387 -2.30 -5.04 5.70
C ILE A 387 -2.20 -6.02 4.52
N ILE A 388 -1.19 -5.90 3.68
CA ILE A 388 -0.99 -6.76 2.50
C ILE A 388 -0.06 -7.95 2.76
N ARG A 389 0.22 -8.29 4.02
CA ARG A 389 0.97 -9.51 4.36
C ARG A 389 0.39 -10.73 3.67
N SER A 390 1.20 -11.41 2.86
CA SER A 390 0.83 -12.59 2.06
C SER A 390 1.97 -13.60 2.03
N GLN A 391 1.65 -14.89 1.92
CA GLN A 391 2.64 -15.97 1.94
C GLN A 391 3.66 -15.85 0.80
N PHE A 392 3.25 -15.46 -0.40
CA PHE A 392 4.11 -15.37 -1.59
C PHE A 392 5.08 -14.18 -1.61
N LEU A 393 5.08 -13.30 -0.61
CA LEU A 393 6.05 -12.20 -0.51
C LEU A 393 7.50 -12.68 -0.42
N ASN A 394 7.74 -13.86 0.19
CA ASN A 394 9.05 -14.50 0.14
C ASN A 394 9.47 -14.87 -1.29
N ASN A 395 8.54 -15.29 -2.12
CA ASN A 395 8.81 -15.63 -3.52
C ASN A 395 9.14 -14.37 -4.34
N ILE A 396 8.49 -13.24 -4.05
CA ILE A 396 8.85 -11.93 -4.65
C ILE A 396 10.29 -11.55 -4.27
N LYS A 397 10.64 -11.64 -2.96
CA LYS A 397 12.02 -11.39 -2.50
C LYS A 397 13.02 -12.27 -3.23
N GLN A 398 12.74 -13.58 -3.35
CA GLN A 398 13.61 -14.53 -4.02
C GLN A 398 13.76 -14.24 -5.52
N ALA A 399 12.68 -13.86 -6.21
CA ALA A 399 12.69 -13.50 -7.62
C ALA A 399 13.63 -12.31 -7.88
N TYR A 400 13.52 -11.25 -7.10
CA TYR A 400 14.41 -10.09 -7.25
C TYR A 400 15.84 -10.33 -6.75
N ASN A 401 16.04 -11.20 -5.77
CA ASN A 401 17.40 -11.62 -5.38
C ASN A 401 18.09 -12.44 -6.49
N LYS A 402 17.33 -13.28 -7.21
CA LYS A 402 17.80 -14.07 -8.35
C LYS A 402 18.06 -13.18 -9.58
N ASN A 403 17.17 -12.24 -9.83
CA ASN A 403 17.26 -11.29 -10.95
C ASN A 403 16.82 -9.88 -10.52
N PRO A 404 17.74 -9.01 -10.09
CA PRO A 404 17.42 -7.62 -9.71
C PRO A 404 16.80 -6.79 -10.85
N ASP A 405 17.06 -7.19 -12.11
CA ASP A 405 16.55 -6.54 -13.30
C ASP A 405 15.27 -7.18 -13.86
N LEU A 406 14.64 -8.07 -13.11
CA LEU A 406 13.39 -8.72 -13.51
C LEU A 406 12.35 -7.68 -13.93
N GLU A 407 11.93 -7.72 -15.19
CA GLU A 407 11.03 -6.71 -15.78
C GLU A 407 9.62 -6.78 -15.20
N ASN A 408 9.14 -7.99 -14.93
CA ASN A 408 7.83 -8.25 -14.35
C ASN A 408 7.88 -9.56 -13.54
N LEU A 409 7.25 -9.59 -12.38
CA LEU A 409 7.17 -10.80 -11.53
C LEU A 409 6.62 -12.02 -12.28
N LEU A 410 5.71 -11.82 -13.23
CA LEU A 410 5.11 -12.88 -14.03
C LEU A 410 6.10 -13.63 -14.91
N LEU A 411 7.34 -13.15 -15.05
CA LEU A 411 8.42 -13.81 -15.82
C LEU A 411 9.32 -14.68 -14.94
N ASP A 412 9.18 -14.67 -13.62
CA ASP A 412 9.89 -15.59 -12.74
C ASP A 412 9.20 -16.97 -12.69
N ASP A 413 9.98 -18.03 -12.59
CA ASP A 413 9.49 -19.42 -12.66
C ASP A 413 8.38 -19.74 -11.66
N PHE A 414 8.46 -19.20 -10.43
CA PHE A 414 7.42 -19.39 -9.42
C PHE A 414 6.09 -18.84 -9.91
N PHE A 415 6.08 -17.62 -10.40
CA PHE A 415 4.87 -16.95 -10.87
C PHE A 415 4.33 -17.57 -12.15
N VAL A 416 5.20 -17.96 -13.09
CA VAL A 416 4.79 -18.69 -14.30
C VAL A 416 4.03 -19.97 -13.91
N ASN A 417 4.57 -20.77 -13.00
CA ASN A 417 3.94 -22.02 -12.57
C ASN A 417 2.62 -21.77 -11.82
N ALA A 418 2.56 -20.76 -10.95
CA ALA A 418 1.36 -20.39 -10.22
C ALA A 418 0.24 -19.95 -11.17
N MET A 419 0.55 -19.11 -12.15
CA MET A 419 -0.41 -18.67 -13.15
C MET A 419 -0.92 -19.81 -14.02
N GLN A 420 -0.05 -20.70 -14.48
CA GLN A 420 -0.44 -21.88 -15.27
C GLN A 420 -1.42 -22.79 -14.51
N LYS A 421 -1.17 -23.00 -13.21
CA LYS A 421 -2.03 -23.81 -12.35
C LYS A 421 -3.42 -23.20 -12.18
N ALA A 422 -3.51 -21.88 -11.95
CA ALA A 422 -4.73 -21.19 -11.57
C ALA A 422 -5.57 -20.70 -12.78
N GLU A 423 -4.99 -20.60 -13.98
CA GLU A 423 -5.62 -19.97 -15.14
C GLU A 423 -6.98 -20.56 -15.49
N ALA A 424 -7.12 -21.89 -15.48
CA ALA A 424 -8.36 -22.54 -15.87
C ALA A 424 -9.51 -22.25 -14.91
N GLY A 425 -9.24 -22.26 -13.60
CA GLY A 425 -10.21 -21.89 -12.56
C GLY A 425 -10.56 -20.39 -12.64
N TRP A 426 -9.58 -19.54 -12.84
CA TRP A 426 -9.79 -18.09 -12.99
C TRP A 426 -10.77 -17.75 -14.13
N ARG A 427 -10.58 -18.36 -15.32
CA ARG A 427 -11.50 -18.14 -16.44
C ARG A 427 -12.92 -18.59 -16.11
N LYS A 428 -13.09 -19.72 -15.41
CA LYS A 428 -14.42 -20.21 -14.97
C LYS A 428 -15.09 -19.24 -14.02
N ALA A 429 -14.36 -18.67 -13.06
CA ALA A 429 -14.92 -17.72 -12.11
C ALA A 429 -15.37 -16.40 -12.80
N VAL A 430 -14.60 -15.90 -13.78
CA VAL A 430 -14.98 -14.71 -14.57
C VAL A 430 -16.23 -15.01 -15.41
N ILE A 431 -16.28 -16.16 -16.09
CA ILE A 431 -17.47 -16.60 -16.86
C ILE A 431 -18.69 -16.69 -15.95
N LEU A 432 -18.55 -17.29 -14.77
CA LEU A 432 -19.63 -17.37 -13.79
C LEU A 432 -20.19 -15.99 -13.43
N GLY A 433 -19.31 -15.01 -13.15
CA GLY A 433 -19.70 -13.64 -12.85
C GLY A 433 -20.55 -13.03 -13.98
N ILE A 434 -20.12 -13.21 -15.23
CA ILE A 434 -20.83 -12.73 -16.42
C ILE A 434 -22.21 -13.41 -16.55
N GLU A 435 -22.27 -14.74 -16.45
CA GLU A 435 -23.50 -15.54 -16.59
C GLU A 435 -24.54 -15.19 -15.51
N LEU A 436 -24.07 -14.98 -14.27
CA LEU A 436 -24.95 -14.64 -13.14
C LEU A 436 -25.22 -13.13 -13.00
N SER A 437 -24.66 -12.28 -13.87
CA SER A 437 -24.72 -10.82 -13.76
C SER A 437 -24.18 -10.30 -12.42
N ILE A 438 -23.12 -10.93 -11.90
CA ILE A 438 -22.36 -10.51 -10.72
C ILE A 438 -21.13 -9.74 -11.20
N PRO A 439 -20.94 -8.48 -10.79
CA PRO A 439 -19.82 -7.69 -11.24
C PRO A 439 -18.49 -8.21 -10.66
N THR A 440 -17.52 -8.44 -11.54
CA THR A 440 -16.17 -8.87 -11.17
C THR A 440 -15.11 -8.00 -11.86
N PRO A 441 -15.11 -6.66 -11.63
CA PRO A 441 -14.24 -5.76 -12.38
C PRO A 441 -12.76 -6.07 -12.18
N THR A 442 -12.32 -6.40 -10.97
CA THR A 442 -10.90 -6.67 -10.71
C THR A 442 -10.46 -8.05 -11.22
N PHE A 443 -11.27 -9.10 -11.08
CA PHE A 443 -10.96 -10.40 -11.70
C PHE A 443 -10.88 -10.29 -13.23
N SER A 444 -11.83 -9.58 -13.82
CA SER A 444 -11.92 -9.44 -15.27
C SER A 444 -10.80 -8.59 -15.85
N SER A 445 -10.48 -7.44 -15.24
CA SER A 445 -9.40 -6.57 -15.72
C SER A 445 -8.01 -7.19 -15.52
N ALA A 446 -7.82 -7.94 -14.44
CA ALA A 446 -6.59 -8.69 -14.21
C ALA A 446 -6.38 -9.77 -15.28
N LEU A 447 -7.44 -10.53 -15.64
CA LEU A 447 -7.38 -11.55 -16.67
C LEU A 447 -7.11 -10.92 -18.05
N ALA A 448 -7.77 -9.81 -18.38
CA ALA A 448 -7.52 -9.07 -19.61
C ALA A 448 -6.08 -8.53 -19.69
N TYR A 449 -5.53 -8.03 -18.57
CA TYR A 449 -4.12 -7.64 -18.48
C TYR A 449 -3.20 -8.83 -18.73
N TYR A 450 -3.44 -9.97 -18.08
CA TYR A 450 -2.62 -11.17 -18.24
C TYR A 450 -2.63 -11.69 -19.69
N ASP A 451 -3.81 -11.74 -20.31
CA ASP A 451 -3.94 -12.15 -21.72
C ASP A 451 -3.24 -11.16 -22.66
N GLY A 452 -3.42 -9.86 -22.44
CA GLY A 452 -2.75 -8.82 -23.24
C GLY A 452 -1.22 -8.85 -23.06
N TYR A 453 -0.76 -8.98 -21.82
CA TYR A 453 0.68 -8.96 -21.52
C TYR A 453 1.46 -10.11 -22.19
N ARG A 454 0.85 -11.27 -22.34
CA ARG A 454 1.46 -12.44 -23.01
C ARG A 454 1.13 -12.58 -24.48
N SER A 455 0.43 -11.59 -25.06
CA SER A 455 0.09 -11.60 -26.49
C SER A 455 1.19 -10.96 -27.33
N GLU A 456 1.76 -11.73 -28.27
CA GLU A 456 2.76 -11.21 -29.21
C GLU A 456 2.19 -10.07 -30.09
N LYS A 457 0.91 -10.16 -30.45
CA LYS A 457 0.22 -9.19 -31.28
C LYS A 457 -1.06 -8.69 -30.61
N LEU A 458 -1.16 -7.39 -30.44
CA LEU A 458 -2.35 -6.70 -29.95
C LEU A 458 -3.08 -5.97 -31.11
N PRO A 459 -4.39 -5.70 -31.00
CA PRO A 459 -5.16 -5.00 -32.03
C PRO A 459 -4.84 -3.48 -32.09
N ALA A 460 -3.80 -3.03 -31.41
CA ALA A 460 -3.33 -1.65 -31.41
C ALA A 460 -2.86 -1.17 -32.82
N ASN A 461 -2.56 -2.08 -33.71
CA ASN A 461 -2.30 -1.79 -35.12
C ASN A 461 -3.49 -1.12 -35.82
N LEU A 462 -4.73 -1.58 -35.54
CA LEU A 462 -5.93 -0.94 -36.09
C LEU A 462 -6.16 0.46 -35.47
N LEU A 463 -5.95 0.57 -34.14
CA LEU A 463 -6.03 1.87 -33.45
C LEU A 463 -5.06 2.87 -34.07
N GLN A 464 -3.82 2.46 -34.31
CA GLN A 464 -2.80 3.33 -34.90
C GLN A 464 -3.12 3.68 -36.35
N ALA A 465 -3.67 2.73 -37.15
CA ALA A 465 -4.14 3.00 -38.48
C ALA A 465 -5.32 4.01 -38.51
N GLN A 466 -6.26 3.91 -37.55
CA GLN A 466 -7.35 4.88 -37.40
C GLN A 466 -6.80 6.29 -37.08
N ARG A 467 -5.82 6.40 -36.20
CA ARG A 467 -5.16 7.68 -35.87
C ARG A 467 -4.46 8.28 -37.09
N ASP A 468 -3.82 7.47 -37.89
CA ASP A 468 -3.16 7.89 -39.11
C ASP A 468 -4.19 8.34 -40.16
N TYR A 469 -5.30 7.59 -40.30
CA TYR A 469 -6.38 7.90 -41.23
C TYR A 469 -7.00 9.28 -40.99
N PHE A 470 -7.36 9.62 -39.74
CA PHE A 470 -8.07 10.88 -39.47
C PHE A 470 -7.13 12.05 -39.13
N GLY A 471 -5.85 11.83 -38.85
CA GLY A 471 -5.00 12.89 -38.35
C GLY A 471 -3.53 12.79 -38.74
N ALA A 472 -3.16 11.93 -39.69
CA ALA A 472 -1.76 11.69 -40.11
C ALA A 472 -0.79 11.51 -38.94
N HIS A 473 -1.23 10.77 -37.88
CA HIS A 473 -0.45 10.57 -36.67
C HIS A 473 0.71 9.57 -36.84
N THR A 474 0.92 9.10 -38.05
CA THR A 474 1.99 8.19 -38.44
C THR A 474 1.99 6.86 -37.67
N TYR A 475 2.71 5.88 -38.21
CA TYR A 475 2.85 4.56 -37.61
C TYR A 475 4.18 3.95 -38.01
N GLU A 476 4.71 3.04 -37.16
CA GLU A 476 5.83 2.17 -37.50
C GLU A 476 5.31 0.91 -38.19
N ARG A 477 6.10 0.34 -39.09
CA ARG A 477 5.78 -0.92 -39.82
C ARG A 477 6.62 -2.06 -39.25
N ILE A 478 6.01 -3.26 -39.19
CA ILE A 478 6.70 -4.50 -38.74
C ILE A 478 7.76 -5.02 -39.72
N ASP A 479 7.69 -4.58 -40.97
CA ASP A 479 8.59 -4.94 -42.07
C ASP A 479 9.66 -3.85 -42.34
N LYS A 480 9.81 -2.89 -41.43
CA LYS A 480 10.77 -1.79 -41.47
C LYS A 480 11.50 -1.65 -40.15
N PRO A 481 12.68 -1.00 -40.15
CA PRO A 481 13.37 -0.72 -38.86
C PRO A 481 12.51 0.10 -37.88
N ARG A 482 12.72 -0.15 -36.58
CA ARG A 482 12.12 0.65 -35.51
C ARG A 482 12.61 2.11 -35.59
N GLY A 483 11.71 3.06 -35.30
CA GLY A 483 11.99 4.50 -35.39
C GLY A 483 11.72 5.11 -36.75
N GLU A 484 11.37 4.32 -37.77
CA GLU A 484 10.91 4.83 -39.06
C GLU A 484 9.39 4.96 -39.06
N PHE A 485 8.89 6.18 -39.27
CA PHE A 485 7.47 6.50 -39.22
C PHE A 485 6.90 6.73 -40.63
N PHE A 486 5.71 6.20 -40.88
CA PHE A 486 5.00 6.21 -42.15
C PHE A 486 3.63 6.85 -42.03
N HIS A 487 3.18 7.52 -43.05
CA HIS A 487 1.82 7.94 -43.26
C HIS A 487 1.27 7.30 -44.54
N THR A 488 0.00 6.95 -44.54
CA THR A 488 -0.69 6.44 -45.75
C THR A 488 -1.78 7.41 -46.15
N ASP A 489 -1.79 7.77 -47.44
CA ASP A 489 -2.95 8.44 -48.05
C ASP A 489 -4.10 7.43 -48.22
N TRP A 490 -4.88 7.23 -47.15
CA TRP A 490 -5.96 6.24 -47.08
C TRP A 490 -7.12 6.54 -48.02
N THR A 491 -7.32 7.81 -48.38
CA THR A 491 -8.46 8.27 -49.18
C THR A 491 -8.11 8.47 -50.63
N GLY A 492 -6.85 8.60 -50.95
CA GLY A 492 -6.37 8.97 -52.30
C GLY A 492 -6.60 10.46 -52.64
N GLU A 493 -6.97 11.28 -51.65
CA GLU A 493 -7.22 12.73 -51.86
C GLU A 493 -5.97 13.57 -51.54
N GLY A 494 -4.88 12.94 -51.15
CA GLY A 494 -3.63 13.56 -50.72
C GLY A 494 -3.70 14.10 -49.30
N GLY A 495 -2.54 14.46 -48.78
CA GLY A 495 -2.39 15.07 -47.45
C GLY A 495 -0.94 15.04 -47.02
N ASP A 496 -0.42 16.18 -46.53
CA ASP A 496 0.90 16.26 -45.95
C ASP A 496 0.87 15.79 -44.46
N VAL A 497 1.95 15.16 -44.04
CA VAL A 497 2.13 14.82 -42.60
C VAL A 497 2.21 16.11 -41.82
N SER A 498 1.16 16.45 -41.08
CA SER A 498 1.09 17.67 -40.27
C SER A 498 1.14 17.44 -38.75
N ALA A 499 1.00 16.21 -38.29
CA ALA A 499 0.95 15.87 -36.89
C ALA A 499 2.34 15.47 -36.36
N THR A 500 2.62 15.86 -35.12
CA THR A 500 3.78 15.35 -34.38
C THR A 500 3.57 13.87 -33.99
N THR A 501 4.62 13.09 -34.07
CA THR A 501 4.59 11.70 -33.60
C THR A 501 4.54 11.70 -32.06
N TYR A 502 3.54 11.04 -31.49
CA TYR A 502 3.44 10.80 -30.06
C TYR A 502 3.85 9.36 -29.78
N THR A 503 4.85 9.20 -28.93
CA THR A 503 5.22 7.91 -28.33
C THR A 503 4.50 7.73 -27.00
N ALA A 504 4.07 6.49 -26.70
CA ALA A 504 3.46 6.14 -25.44
C ALA A 504 4.52 6.11 -24.33
#